data_54c5db14eaf47f4a3032420a87c9db6f
#
_entry.id   54c5db14eaf47f4a3032420a87c9db6f
#
_cell.length_a   1.000
_cell.length_b   1.000
_cell.length_c   1.000
_cell.angle_alpha   90.00
_cell.angle_beta   90.00
_cell.angle_gamma   90.00
#
_symmetry.space_group_name_H-M   'P 1'
#
loop_
_entity.id
_entity.type
_entity.pdbx_description
1 polymer ?
#
loop_
_entity_poly.entity_id
_entity_poly.type
_entity_poly.pdbx_seq_one_letter_code
_entity_poly.pdbx_strand_id
1 'polypeptide(L)'
;MQEEQLQKYLDLLPLAVIAFIASTLLTPLVGALAKRFKFIDLPKEKRPRTDKSLSQRIHKGIKLRLGGLGVLLPFIILVLSQASNNPQIMGMIAGLIVLLVIGALDDKYELSAKYQFLGQIIAALIVILSGVTITQLDIAGQRLKFD
;
A
#
# COMPACT_ATOMS: atom_id res chain seq x y z
N MET A 1 30.44 3.90 -13.69
CA MET A 1 29.08 4.45 -13.38
C MET A 1 27.94 3.62 -13.95
N GLN A 2 27.90 3.31 -15.27
CA GLN A 2 26.79 2.50 -15.83
C GLN A 2 26.82 1.04 -15.36
N GLU A 3 27.96 0.40 -15.30
CA GLU A 3 28.11 -1.00 -14.85
C GLU A 3 27.77 -1.15 -13.36
N GLU A 4 28.18 -0.22 -12.51
CA GLU A 4 27.88 -0.20 -11.09
C GLU A 4 26.36 -0.03 -10.82
N GLN A 5 25.70 0.81 -11.60
CA GLN A 5 24.25 0.96 -11.55
C GLN A 5 23.54 -0.34 -12.00
N LEU A 6 24.03 -0.96 -13.07
CA LEU A 6 23.47 -2.22 -13.57
C LEU A 6 23.61 -3.33 -12.54
N GLN A 7 24.79 -3.46 -11.90
CA GLN A 7 25.03 -4.45 -10.85
C GLN A 7 24.02 -4.27 -9.69
N LYS A 8 23.82 -3.02 -9.25
CA LYS A 8 22.85 -2.70 -8.19
C LYS A 8 21.43 -3.13 -8.53
N TYR A 9 21.01 -2.98 -9.78
CA TYR A 9 19.68 -3.46 -10.22
C TYR A 9 19.62 -5.00 -10.27
N LEU A 10 20.69 -5.67 -10.70
CA LEU A 10 20.76 -7.12 -10.72
C LEU A 10 20.70 -7.71 -9.31
N ASP A 11 21.31 -7.06 -8.31
CA ASP A 11 21.26 -7.48 -6.91
C ASP A 11 19.84 -7.34 -6.30
N LEU A 12 19.03 -6.42 -6.81
CA LEU A 12 17.63 -6.25 -6.37
C LEU A 12 16.65 -7.25 -7.05
N LEU A 13 17.04 -7.82 -8.17
CA LEU A 13 16.17 -8.70 -8.97
C LEU A 13 15.72 -9.95 -8.20
N PRO A 14 16.54 -10.66 -7.43
CA PRO A 14 16.10 -11.79 -6.60
C PRO A 14 15.05 -11.36 -5.56
N LEU A 15 15.21 -10.20 -4.93
CA LEU A 15 14.26 -9.68 -3.96
C LEU A 15 12.91 -9.36 -4.60
N ALA A 16 12.93 -8.78 -5.81
CA ALA A 16 11.72 -8.52 -6.57
C ALA A 16 10.97 -9.81 -6.94
N VAL A 17 11.70 -10.85 -7.36
CA VAL A 17 11.14 -12.17 -7.67
C VAL A 17 10.53 -12.82 -6.42
N ILE A 18 11.22 -12.78 -5.28
CA ILE A 18 10.71 -13.29 -4.01
C ILE A 18 9.44 -12.53 -3.59
N ALA A 19 9.42 -11.19 -3.70
CA ALA A 19 8.26 -10.38 -3.40
C ALA A 19 7.06 -10.77 -4.28
N PHE A 20 7.29 -10.96 -5.58
CA PHE A 20 6.27 -11.35 -6.54
C PHE A 20 5.68 -12.73 -6.22
N ILE A 21 6.52 -13.73 -5.97
CA ILE A 21 6.09 -15.09 -5.61
C ILE A 21 5.31 -15.06 -4.29
N ALA A 22 5.84 -14.39 -3.27
CA ALA A 22 5.19 -14.28 -1.97
C ALA A 22 3.82 -13.58 -2.07
N SER A 23 3.73 -12.48 -2.85
CA SER A 23 2.47 -11.78 -3.11
C SER A 23 1.45 -12.68 -3.82
N THR A 24 1.89 -13.43 -4.83
CA THR A 24 1.04 -14.35 -5.59
C THR A 24 0.47 -15.46 -4.70
N LEU A 25 1.27 -16.00 -3.78
CA LEU A 25 0.86 -17.03 -2.83
C LEU A 25 -0.03 -16.48 -1.71
N LEU A 26 0.23 -15.26 -1.23
CA LEU A 26 -0.55 -14.61 -0.17
C LEU A 26 -1.91 -14.08 -0.66
N THR A 27 -2.01 -13.67 -1.90
CA THR A 27 -3.26 -13.10 -2.45
C THR A 27 -4.49 -14.01 -2.25
N PRO A 28 -4.45 -15.33 -2.56
CA PRO A 28 -5.60 -16.21 -2.31
C PRO A 28 -5.90 -16.38 -0.82
N LEU A 29 -4.89 -16.37 0.06
CA LEU A 29 -5.07 -16.43 1.51
C LEU A 29 -5.78 -15.17 2.02
N VAL A 30 -5.32 -13.99 1.59
CA VAL A 30 -5.99 -12.71 1.90
C VAL A 30 -7.42 -12.70 1.37
N GLY A 31 -7.65 -13.25 0.18
CA GLY A 31 -8.99 -13.41 -0.38
C GLY A 31 -9.89 -14.31 0.48
N ALA A 32 -9.37 -15.41 1.01
CA ALA A 32 -10.09 -16.28 1.94
C ALA A 32 -10.41 -15.57 3.26
N LEU A 33 -9.45 -14.81 3.82
CA LEU A 33 -9.65 -13.97 5.01
C LEU A 33 -10.70 -12.88 4.75
N ALA A 34 -10.64 -12.20 3.60
CA ALA A 34 -11.61 -11.18 3.22
C ALA A 34 -13.05 -11.74 3.20
N LYS A 35 -13.23 -12.97 2.69
CA LYS A 35 -14.53 -13.66 2.75
C LYS A 35 -14.95 -13.96 4.18
N ARG A 36 -14.06 -14.49 5.01
CA ARG A 36 -14.34 -14.86 6.41
C ARG A 36 -14.73 -13.65 7.25
N PHE A 37 -14.05 -12.52 7.07
CA PHE A 37 -14.31 -11.27 7.81
C PHE A 37 -15.32 -10.34 7.12
N LYS A 38 -15.98 -10.81 6.06
CA LYS A 38 -17.02 -10.06 5.31
C LYS A 38 -16.51 -8.75 4.67
N PHE A 39 -15.23 -8.69 4.29
CA PHE A 39 -14.69 -7.62 3.44
C PHE A 39 -15.03 -7.89 1.97
N ILE A 40 -16.32 -7.87 1.66
CA ILE A 40 -16.86 -8.21 0.34
C ILE A 40 -17.77 -7.10 -0.16
N ASP A 41 -17.65 -6.78 -1.43
CA ASP A 41 -18.58 -5.90 -2.14
C ASP A 41 -19.62 -6.75 -2.85
N LEU A 42 -20.90 -6.66 -2.42
CA LEU A 42 -22.00 -7.43 -2.97
C LEU A 42 -22.48 -6.85 -4.32
N PRO A 43 -22.88 -7.69 -5.30
CA PRO A 43 -23.53 -7.23 -6.52
C PRO A 43 -24.81 -6.46 -6.23
N LYS A 44 -25.19 -5.53 -7.11
CA LYS A 44 -26.40 -4.68 -6.98
C LYS A 44 -27.68 -5.46 -6.65
N GLU A 45 -27.83 -6.65 -7.23
CA GLU A 45 -29.04 -7.50 -7.08
C GLU A 45 -29.23 -8.07 -5.67
N LYS A 46 -28.16 -8.14 -4.87
CA LYS A 46 -28.19 -8.74 -3.52
C LYS A 46 -28.12 -7.72 -2.38
N ARG A 47 -28.24 -6.42 -2.70
CA ARG A 47 -28.17 -5.35 -1.71
C ARG A 47 -29.55 -4.84 -1.29
N PRO A 48 -29.72 -4.39 -0.03
CA PRO A 48 -30.95 -3.71 0.40
C PRO A 48 -31.18 -2.44 -0.42
N ARG A 49 -32.44 -2.19 -0.83
CA ARG A 49 -32.83 -1.03 -1.66
C ARG A 49 -32.62 0.36 -1.03
N THR A 50 -32.20 0.43 0.23
CA THR A 50 -32.04 1.67 1.00
C THR A 50 -30.69 2.37 0.82
N ASP A 51 -29.73 1.73 0.15
CA ASP A 51 -28.38 2.28 0.02
C ASP A 51 -28.25 3.14 -1.24
N LYS A 52 -28.33 4.47 -1.05
CA LYS A 52 -28.29 5.49 -2.11
C LYS A 52 -26.89 5.73 -2.71
N SER A 53 -25.80 5.20 -2.10
CA SER A 53 -24.42 5.40 -2.56
C SER A 53 -24.05 4.60 -3.81
N LEU A 54 -25.00 3.90 -4.40
CA LEU A 54 -24.84 2.74 -5.28
C LEU A 54 -25.05 2.98 -6.77
N SER A 55 -25.33 4.21 -7.18
CA SER A 55 -25.67 4.51 -8.58
C SER A 55 -24.53 4.32 -9.58
N GLN A 56 -23.29 4.15 -9.12
CA GLN A 56 -22.11 4.15 -10.01
C GLN A 56 -21.29 2.84 -10.08
N ARG A 57 -21.63 1.80 -9.31
CA ARG A 57 -20.82 0.56 -9.31
C ARG A 57 -21.36 -0.47 -10.31
N ILE A 58 -20.70 -0.61 -11.45
CA ILE A 58 -21.10 -1.44 -12.61
C ILE A 58 -20.52 -2.87 -12.52
N HIS A 59 -20.56 -3.54 -11.38
CA HIS A 59 -19.96 -4.88 -11.27
C HIS A 59 -21.00 -5.98 -11.09
N LYS A 60 -20.91 -7.03 -11.92
CA LYS A 60 -21.79 -8.20 -11.90
C LYS A 60 -21.36 -9.32 -10.93
N GLY A 61 -20.19 -9.21 -10.26
CA GLY A 61 -19.63 -10.25 -9.39
C GLY A 61 -19.34 -9.77 -7.96
N ILE A 62 -19.16 -10.72 -7.03
CA ILE A 62 -18.65 -10.45 -5.69
C ILE A 62 -17.20 -10.02 -5.82
N LYS A 63 -16.85 -8.83 -5.34
CA LYS A 63 -15.47 -8.37 -5.27
C LYS A 63 -14.95 -8.53 -3.85
N LEU A 64 -13.78 -9.11 -3.74
CA LEU A 64 -13.03 -9.18 -2.50
C LEU A 64 -12.28 -7.87 -2.33
N ARG A 65 -12.45 -7.23 -1.19
CA ARG A 65 -11.67 -6.09 -0.73
C ARG A 65 -10.40 -6.61 -0.04
N LEU A 66 -9.52 -5.78 0.42
CA LEU A 66 -8.22 -6.13 1.01
C LEU A 66 -7.14 -6.62 0.04
N GLY A 67 -7.28 -6.41 -1.28
CA GLY A 67 -6.26 -6.81 -2.27
C GLY A 67 -4.88 -6.23 -1.99
N GLY A 68 -4.82 -5.01 -1.47
CA GLY A 68 -3.57 -4.33 -1.09
C GLY A 68 -2.76 -5.08 -0.03
N LEU A 69 -3.40 -5.80 0.90
CA LEU A 69 -2.72 -6.63 1.90
C LEU A 69 -1.86 -7.73 1.28
N GLY A 70 -2.35 -8.37 0.23
CA GLY A 70 -1.62 -9.44 -0.46
C GLY A 70 -0.30 -8.98 -1.10
N VAL A 71 -0.20 -7.70 -1.45
CA VAL A 71 1.01 -7.09 -2.05
C VAL A 71 1.88 -6.45 -0.97
N LEU A 72 1.29 -5.68 -0.07
CA LEU A 72 2.03 -4.86 0.89
C LEU A 72 2.66 -5.68 2.01
N LEU A 73 2.04 -6.77 2.48
CA LEU A 73 2.61 -7.60 3.53
C LEU A 73 3.95 -8.25 3.13
N PRO A 74 4.08 -8.93 1.98
CA PRO A 74 5.38 -9.44 1.53
C PRO A 74 6.42 -8.35 1.35
N PHE A 75 6.00 -7.19 0.82
CA PHE A 75 6.88 -6.06 0.64
C PHE A 75 7.44 -5.53 1.99
N ILE A 76 6.57 -5.33 2.98
CA ILE A 76 6.98 -4.89 4.32
C ILE A 76 7.95 -5.90 4.95
N ILE A 77 7.65 -7.20 4.88
CA ILE A 77 8.51 -8.26 5.43
C ILE A 77 9.89 -8.24 4.77
N LEU A 78 9.94 -8.11 3.44
CA LEU A 78 11.20 -8.04 2.70
C LEU A 78 12.01 -6.79 3.05
N VAL A 79 11.37 -5.62 3.11
CA VAL A 79 12.07 -4.38 3.48
C VAL A 79 12.59 -4.47 4.91
N LEU A 80 11.81 -5.00 5.86
CA LEU A 80 12.24 -5.22 7.24
C LEU A 80 13.45 -6.18 7.33
N SER A 81 13.50 -7.21 6.49
CA SER A 81 14.63 -8.15 6.48
C SER A 81 15.94 -7.51 6.00
N GLN A 82 15.86 -6.45 5.21
CA GLN A 82 17.01 -5.70 4.69
C GLN A 82 17.32 -4.42 5.48
N ALA A 83 16.36 -3.96 6.29
CA ALA A 83 16.48 -2.74 7.05
C ALA A 83 17.33 -2.97 8.31
N SER A 84 18.62 -2.72 8.22
CA SER A 84 19.49 -2.65 9.39
C SER A 84 19.25 -1.33 10.14
N ASN A 85 18.27 -1.32 11.07
CA ASN A 85 18.00 -0.23 12.04
C ASN A 85 18.04 1.22 11.51
N ASN A 86 17.73 1.42 10.22
CA ASN A 86 17.69 2.75 9.64
C ASN A 86 16.36 3.44 10.03
N PRO A 87 16.39 4.54 10.81
CA PRO A 87 15.18 5.20 11.30
C PRO A 87 14.28 5.71 10.16
N GLN A 88 14.87 6.11 9.04
CA GLN A 88 14.11 6.58 7.88
C GLN A 88 13.29 5.43 7.25
N ILE A 89 13.90 4.25 7.08
CA ILE A 89 13.20 3.07 6.56
C ILE A 89 12.12 2.63 7.54
N MET A 90 12.39 2.64 8.84
CA MET A 90 11.40 2.31 9.86
C MET A 90 10.21 3.29 9.85
N GLY A 91 10.47 4.59 9.67
CA GLY A 91 9.42 5.60 9.53
C GLY A 91 8.58 5.40 8.27
N MET A 92 9.21 5.08 7.14
CA MET A 92 8.48 4.76 5.91
C MET A 92 7.59 3.53 6.08
N ILE A 93 8.06 2.47 6.74
CA ILE A 93 7.26 1.28 7.03
C ILE A 93 6.12 1.61 7.99
N ALA A 94 6.37 2.40 9.03
CA ALA A 94 5.33 2.84 9.97
C ALA A 94 4.24 3.66 9.26
N GLY A 95 4.61 4.60 8.38
CA GLY A 95 3.67 5.34 7.54
C GLY A 95 2.86 4.42 6.62
N LEU A 96 3.52 3.44 6.00
CA LEU A 96 2.87 2.45 5.14
C LEU A 96 1.86 1.58 5.91
N ILE A 97 2.19 1.17 7.14
CA ILE A 97 1.27 0.42 8.02
C ILE A 97 0.03 1.27 8.36
N VAL A 98 0.20 2.56 8.65
CA VAL A 98 -0.94 3.46 8.89
C VAL A 98 -1.84 3.53 7.67
N LEU A 99 -1.28 3.71 6.48
CA LEU A 99 -2.06 3.72 5.22
C LEU A 99 -2.77 2.38 4.99
N LEU A 100 -2.11 1.26 5.30
CA LEU A 100 -2.69 -0.08 5.17
C LEU A 100 -3.90 -0.25 6.11
N VAL A 101 -3.78 0.19 7.36
CA VAL A 101 -4.87 0.14 8.36
C VAL A 101 -6.05 1.00 7.92
N ILE A 102 -5.79 2.25 7.49
CA ILE A 102 -6.84 3.15 7.00
C ILE A 102 -7.52 2.57 5.75
N GLY A 103 -6.75 2.01 4.80
CA GLY A 103 -7.31 1.35 3.62
C GLY A 103 -8.17 0.13 3.98
N ALA A 104 -7.74 -0.68 4.94
CA ALA A 104 -8.53 -1.83 5.42
C ALA A 104 -9.82 -1.37 6.14
N LEU A 105 -9.77 -0.30 6.92
CA LEU A 105 -10.94 0.29 7.56
C LEU A 105 -11.90 0.90 6.52
N ASP A 106 -11.37 1.55 5.49
CA ASP A 106 -12.16 2.07 4.38
C ASP A 106 -12.87 0.94 3.61
N ASP A 107 -12.14 -0.12 3.32
CA ASP A 107 -12.70 -1.32 2.69
C ASP A 107 -13.86 -1.95 3.50
N LYS A 108 -13.84 -1.81 4.82
CA LYS A 108 -14.87 -2.38 5.70
C LYS A 108 -16.02 -1.44 5.98
N TYR A 109 -15.71 -0.18 6.27
CA TYR A 109 -16.68 0.77 6.83
C TYR A 109 -17.06 1.89 5.86
N GLU A 110 -16.48 1.92 4.64
CA GLU A 110 -16.67 2.99 3.65
C GLU A 110 -16.46 4.38 4.28
N LEU A 111 -15.22 4.62 4.74
CA LEU A 111 -14.85 5.84 5.44
C LEU A 111 -15.13 7.08 4.58
N SER A 112 -15.55 8.17 5.20
CA SER A 112 -15.64 9.45 4.48
C SER A 112 -14.25 9.96 4.08
N ALA A 113 -14.18 10.73 2.98
CA ALA A 113 -12.94 11.29 2.46
C ALA A 113 -12.12 12.07 3.52
N LYS A 114 -12.79 12.66 4.52
CA LYS A 114 -12.12 13.38 5.63
C LYS A 114 -11.26 12.45 6.47
N TYR A 115 -11.74 11.26 6.83
CA TYR A 115 -10.97 10.29 7.64
C TYR A 115 -9.85 9.66 6.83
N GLN A 116 -10.07 9.38 5.53
CA GLN A 116 -9.02 8.91 4.63
C GLN A 116 -7.89 9.94 4.54
N PHE A 117 -8.23 11.22 4.31
CA PHE A 117 -7.27 12.32 4.23
C PHE A 117 -6.50 12.53 5.54
N LEU A 118 -7.18 12.45 6.69
CA LEU A 118 -6.53 12.53 8.01
C LEU A 118 -5.50 11.41 8.18
N GLY A 119 -5.84 10.19 7.79
CA GLY A 119 -4.90 9.05 7.83
C GLY A 119 -3.68 9.26 6.95
N GLN A 120 -3.84 9.85 5.77
CA GLN A 120 -2.73 10.21 4.88
C GLN A 120 -1.82 11.27 5.50
N ILE A 121 -2.39 12.30 6.16
CA ILE A 121 -1.61 13.31 6.87
C ILE A 121 -0.81 12.66 8.00
N ILE A 122 -1.42 11.80 8.82
CA ILE A 122 -0.73 11.10 9.90
C ILE A 122 0.44 10.27 9.36
N ALA A 123 0.22 9.50 8.30
CA ALA A 123 1.26 8.71 7.67
C ALA A 123 2.41 9.58 7.14
N ALA A 124 2.11 10.70 6.50
CA ALA A 124 3.11 11.64 6.00
C ALA A 124 3.92 12.27 7.15
N LEU A 125 3.27 12.66 8.25
CA LEU A 125 3.95 13.21 9.42
C LEU A 125 4.92 12.19 10.05
N ILE A 126 4.54 10.91 10.15
CA ILE A 126 5.42 9.85 10.66
C ILE A 126 6.67 9.75 9.80
N VAL A 127 6.53 9.78 8.47
CA VAL A 127 7.65 9.70 7.53
C VAL A 127 8.56 10.92 7.66
N ILE A 128 8.01 12.12 7.74
CA ILE A 128 8.78 13.38 7.91
C ILE A 128 9.54 13.36 9.24
N LEU A 129 8.87 12.99 10.33
CA LEU A 129 9.48 12.93 11.66
C LEU A 129 10.59 11.88 11.78
N SER A 130 10.61 10.87 10.91
CA SER A 130 11.69 9.88 10.84
C SER A 130 12.94 10.38 10.09
N GLY A 131 12.94 11.63 9.60
CA GLY A 131 14.06 12.27 8.93
C GLY A 131 14.12 12.00 7.43
N VAL A 132 13.03 11.56 6.82
CA VAL A 132 12.91 11.48 5.35
C VAL A 132 12.63 12.87 4.79
N THR A 133 13.60 13.43 4.07
CA THR A 133 13.49 14.76 3.46
C THR A 133 13.86 14.71 1.98
N ILE A 134 13.20 15.53 1.19
CA ILE A 134 13.52 15.71 -0.23
C ILE A 134 14.57 16.83 -0.32
N THR A 135 15.82 16.47 -0.55
CA THR A 135 16.94 17.43 -0.67
C THR A 135 17.21 17.84 -2.12
N GLN A 136 16.77 17.06 -3.09
CA GLN A 136 17.00 17.34 -4.51
C GLN A 136 15.77 16.91 -5.33
N LEU A 137 15.43 17.72 -6.32
CA LEU A 137 14.39 17.41 -7.29
C LEU A 137 14.92 17.68 -8.71
N ASP A 138 14.91 16.67 -9.57
CA ASP A 138 15.28 16.82 -10.98
C ASP A 138 14.00 17.00 -11.81
N ILE A 139 13.78 18.22 -12.34
CA ILE A 139 12.65 18.54 -13.21
C ILE A 139 13.19 18.99 -14.57
N ALA A 140 12.84 18.28 -15.62
CA ALA A 140 13.17 18.63 -17.02
C ALA A 140 14.67 18.93 -17.23
N GLY A 141 15.56 18.21 -16.56
CA GLY A 141 17.01 18.39 -16.67
C GLY A 141 17.58 19.50 -15.78
N GLN A 142 16.76 20.19 -15.01
CA GLN A 142 17.22 21.15 -13.99
C GLN A 142 17.18 20.51 -12.61
N ARG A 143 18.29 20.60 -11.88
CA ARG A 143 18.44 20.10 -10.52
C ARG A 143 18.17 21.19 -9.52
N LEU A 144 17.02 21.13 -8.86
CA LEU A 144 16.67 21.98 -7.74
C LEU A 144 17.16 21.35 -6.45
N LYS A 145 17.96 22.08 -5.67
CA LYS A 145 18.39 21.67 -4.32
C LYS A 145 17.58 22.46 -3.30
N PHE A 146 17.16 21.77 -2.25
CA PHE A 146 16.48 22.35 -1.09
C PHE A 146 17.42 22.20 0.10
N ASP A 147 17.81 23.31 0.70
CA ASP A 147 18.62 23.34 1.93
C ASP A 147 17.73 23.31 3.19
#